data_ddcb829ad188d504cfef042d0c7eadc1
#
_entry.id   ddcb829ad188d504cfef042d0c7eadc1
#
_cell.length_a   1.000
_cell.length_b   1.000
_cell.length_c   1.000
_cell.angle_alpha   90.00
_cell.angle_beta   90.00
_cell.angle_gamma   90.00
#
_symmetry.space_group_name_H-M   'P 1'
#
loop_
_entity.id
_entity.type
_entity.pdbx_description
1 polymer ?
#
loop_
_entity_poly.entity_id
_entity_poly.type
_entity_poly.pdbx_seq_one_letter_code
_entity_poly.pdbx_strand_id
1 'polypeptide(L)'
;LIYRLISDAAISGDGVLYSWWDPGADDGRGGIATDTVSNTNIFVSDVNRSDIQSQEYIILSGRATVRSLRAEARRAGVGERDIARIQPDDCRDAGAELEGSGDEKTTYIIKFHRENGRVMFEKSTRGCVIRRADTGCRLYPISYFSWYPARDSFHGTSPVSAMIPNQKYINRAYAMVMKHMTDSAFSKVIYDRTRIPEWTNEVGEAIGAAGGGNIADAVAVVGTGKLEDGFLELINNAVSTTKELAGATETALGNIAPNNASAILALREGSTVALEQVRGSLYRCLEEMADIWADMSCAYFPDRHIVQTGDGISEIDFKLLRGALLRAHVEISESARYSLSATQSVLDRLLDAGHITFREYLERLPDGILPGKAKLLAARTAQTKGTDENDR
;
A
#
# COMPACT_ATOMS: atom_id res chain seq x y z
N LEU A 1 7.17 -3.62 4.81
CA LEU A 1 5.86 -3.82 5.42
C LEU A 1 4.89 -2.70 5.00
N ILE A 2 5.11 -1.44 5.40
CA ILE A 2 4.22 -0.28 5.13
C ILE A 2 3.93 -0.10 3.65
N TYR A 3 4.92 -0.23 2.77
CA TYR A 3 4.71 -0.14 1.32
C TYR A 3 3.72 -1.21 0.80
N ARG A 4 3.83 -2.46 1.28
CA ARG A 4 2.88 -3.53 0.94
C ARG A 4 1.49 -3.20 1.45
N LEU A 5 1.36 -2.77 2.70
CA LEU A 5 0.08 -2.36 3.30
C LEU A 5 -0.63 -1.30 2.46
N ILE A 6 0.10 -0.25 2.06
CA ILE A 6 -0.44 0.83 1.22
C ILE A 6 -0.83 0.30 -0.17
N SER A 7 0.01 -0.54 -0.77
CA SER A 7 -0.25 -1.15 -2.08
C SER A 7 -1.49 -2.03 -2.05
N ASP A 8 -1.62 -2.88 -1.04
CA ASP A 8 -2.77 -3.77 -0.87
C ASP A 8 -4.05 -2.95 -0.69
N ALA A 9 -4.03 -1.93 0.16
CA ALA A 9 -5.18 -1.05 0.35
C ALA A 9 -5.55 -0.23 -0.90
N ALA A 10 -4.56 0.23 -1.67
CA ALA A 10 -4.81 0.93 -2.92
C ALA A 10 -5.50 0.03 -3.96
N ILE A 11 -5.17 -1.25 -4.00
CA ILE A 11 -5.74 -2.22 -4.95
C ILE A 11 -7.10 -2.75 -4.48
N SER A 12 -7.17 -3.19 -3.23
CA SER A 12 -8.34 -3.92 -2.70
C SER A 12 -9.30 -3.07 -1.85
N GLY A 13 -8.86 -1.88 -1.41
CA GLY A 13 -9.57 -1.01 -0.49
C GLY A 13 -9.12 -1.14 0.96
N ASP A 14 -8.49 -2.26 1.31
CA ASP A 14 -8.12 -2.63 2.66
C ASP A 14 -6.67 -3.07 2.76
N GLY A 15 -6.01 -2.66 3.83
CA GLY A 15 -4.72 -3.17 4.25
C GLY A 15 -4.83 -3.75 5.66
N VAL A 16 -4.33 -4.94 5.85
CA VAL A 16 -4.41 -5.66 7.12
C VAL A 16 -3.01 -6.06 7.56
N LEU A 17 -2.67 -5.75 8.81
CA LEU A 17 -1.45 -6.19 9.46
C LEU A 17 -1.81 -7.21 10.54
N TYR A 18 -1.07 -8.31 10.56
CA TYR A 18 -1.14 -9.33 11.61
C TYR A 18 0.19 -9.40 12.33
N SER A 19 0.15 -9.24 13.64
CA SER A 19 1.32 -9.32 14.52
C SER A 19 1.26 -10.60 15.35
N TRP A 20 2.40 -11.26 15.55
CA TRP A 20 2.48 -12.45 16.39
C TRP A 20 3.82 -12.51 17.12
N TRP A 21 3.83 -13.26 18.22
CA TRP A 21 5.05 -13.59 18.92
C TRP A 21 5.79 -14.73 18.22
N ASP A 22 7.01 -14.50 17.80
CA ASP A 22 7.90 -15.53 17.25
C ASP A 22 8.95 -15.89 18.30
N PRO A 23 8.86 -17.08 18.93
CA PRO A 23 9.83 -17.50 19.93
C PRO A 23 11.22 -17.81 19.35
N GLY A 24 11.34 -17.97 18.03
CA GLY A 24 12.61 -18.24 17.35
C GLY A 24 13.34 -16.98 16.92
N ALA A 25 12.72 -15.82 17.00
CA ALA A 25 13.35 -14.55 16.66
C ALA A 25 14.47 -14.18 17.63
N ASP A 26 15.39 -13.33 17.18
CA ASP A 26 16.48 -12.76 17.98
C ASP A 26 17.30 -13.81 18.74
N ASP A 27 17.80 -14.80 18.01
CA ASP A 27 18.60 -15.94 18.53
C ASP A 27 17.91 -16.74 19.65
N GLY A 28 16.57 -16.87 19.56
CA GLY A 28 15.76 -17.64 20.51
C GLY A 28 15.30 -16.85 21.75
N ARG A 29 15.55 -15.55 21.78
CA ARG A 29 15.00 -14.65 22.84
C ARG A 29 13.52 -14.37 22.64
N GLY A 30 13.04 -14.56 21.41
CA GLY A 30 11.70 -14.22 20.97
C GLY A 30 11.55 -12.77 20.58
N GLY A 31 10.62 -12.52 19.68
CA GLY A 31 10.34 -11.18 19.17
C GLY A 31 8.94 -11.06 18.56
N ILE A 32 8.49 -9.84 18.36
CA ILE A 32 7.22 -9.56 17.71
C ILE A 32 7.48 -9.49 16.21
N ALA A 33 6.82 -10.36 15.44
CA ALA A 33 6.81 -10.34 13.99
C ALA A 33 5.48 -9.75 13.50
N THR A 34 5.53 -9.02 12.39
CA THR A 34 4.32 -8.45 11.75
C THR A 34 4.42 -8.61 10.24
N ASP A 35 3.34 -9.06 9.61
CA ASP A 35 3.24 -9.15 8.16
C ASP A 35 1.85 -8.72 7.68
N THR A 36 1.74 -8.46 6.37
CA THR A 36 0.48 -8.12 5.73
C THR A 36 -0.36 -9.36 5.46
N VAL A 37 -1.66 -9.23 5.61
CA VAL A 37 -2.64 -10.26 5.27
C VAL A 37 -3.55 -9.74 4.16
N SER A 38 -3.77 -10.54 3.12
CA SER A 38 -4.71 -10.16 2.06
C SER A 38 -6.12 -9.98 2.63
N ASN A 39 -6.85 -8.99 2.15
CA ASN A 39 -8.23 -8.74 2.57
C ASN A 39 -9.19 -9.90 2.25
N THR A 40 -8.84 -10.76 1.29
CA THR A 40 -9.58 -11.98 0.98
C THR A 40 -9.41 -13.08 2.03
N ASN A 41 -8.43 -12.94 2.91
CA ASN A 41 -8.07 -13.93 3.91
C ASN A 41 -8.46 -13.52 5.35
N ILE A 42 -9.17 -12.41 5.51
CA ILE A 42 -9.70 -11.95 6.79
C ILE A 42 -11.24 -11.99 6.77
N PHE A 43 -11.82 -12.51 7.84
CA PHE A 43 -13.26 -12.58 8.04
C PHE A 43 -13.59 -12.08 9.44
N VAL A 44 -14.57 -11.20 9.54
CA VAL A 44 -15.02 -10.58 10.79
C VAL A 44 -16.42 -11.03 11.16
N SER A 45 -16.77 -10.92 12.44
CA SER A 45 -18.09 -11.34 12.93
C SER A 45 -19.21 -10.43 12.45
N ASP A 46 -18.96 -9.12 12.34
CA ASP A 46 -19.92 -8.12 11.91
C ASP A 46 -19.31 -7.24 10.82
N VAL A 47 -19.76 -7.44 9.59
CA VAL A 47 -19.28 -6.71 8.42
C VAL A 47 -19.76 -5.24 8.38
N ASN A 48 -20.69 -4.85 9.24
CA ASN A 48 -21.19 -3.48 9.30
C ASN A 48 -20.39 -2.62 10.29
N ARG A 49 -19.47 -3.21 11.06
CA ARG A 49 -18.60 -2.51 11.99
C ARG A 49 -17.20 -2.38 11.43
N SER A 50 -16.74 -1.15 11.31
CA SER A 50 -15.39 -0.83 10.83
C SER A 50 -14.29 -1.04 11.88
N ASP A 51 -14.64 -0.97 13.19
CA ASP A 51 -13.67 -1.15 14.27
C ASP A 51 -13.38 -2.64 14.48
N ILE A 52 -12.13 -3.02 14.21
CA ILE A 52 -11.65 -4.39 14.31
C ILE A 52 -11.59 -4.88 15.78
N GLN A 53 -11.30 -3.97 16.71
CA GLN A 53 -11.21 -4.32 18.14
C GLN A 53 -12.58 -4.54 18.79
N SER A 54 -13.67 -4.10 18.16
CA SER A 54 -15.04 -4.30 18.65
C SER A 54 -15.71 -5.59 18.12
N GLN A 55 -15.03 -6.34 17.27
CA GLN A 55 -15.54 -7.60 16.73
C GLN A 55 -15.63 -8.69 17.79
N GLU A 56 -16.64 -9.57 17.72
CA GLU A 56 -16.75 -10.71 18.61
C GLU A 56 -15.69 -11.77 18.32
N TYR A 57 -15.40 -12.00 17.03
CA TYR A 57 -14.32 -12.84 16.58
C TYR A 57 -13.77 -12.37 15.24
N ILE A 58 -12.53 -12.75 14.97
CA ILE A 58 -11.84 -12.51 13.69
C ILE A 58 -11.24 -13.83 13.25
N ILE A 59 -11.35 -14.14 11.98
CA ILE A 59 -10.78 -15.33 11.37
C ILE A 59 -9.80 -14.91 10.28
N LEU A 60 -8.58 -15.43 10.36
CA LEU A 60 -7.61 -15.37 9.27
C LEU A 60 -7.55 -16.73 8.59
N SER A 61 -7.56 -16.77 7.27
CA SER A 61 -7.32 -17.97 6.50
C SER A 61 -5.93 -17.93 5.84
N GLY A 62 -5.34 -19.09 5.69
CA GLY A 62 -4.06 -19.23 5.00
C GLY A 62 -3.89 -20.63 4.47
N ARG A 63 -2.85 -20.83 3.66
CA ARG A 63 -2.51 -22.15 3.12
C ARG A 63 -1.10 -22.53 3.52
N ALA A 64 -0.93 -23.78 3.93
CA ALA A 64 0.36 -24.32 4.28
C ALA A 64 0.46 -25.79 3.82
N THR A 65 1.67 -26.31 3.78
CA THR A 65 1.89 -27.72 3.43
C THR A 65 1.34 -28.62 4.54
N VAL A 66 0.71 -29.71 4.17
CA VAL A 66 0.19 -30.73 5.11
C VAL A 66 1.30 -31.18 6.06
N ARG A 67 2.53 -31.32 5.54
CA ARG A 67 3.70 -31.70 6.32
C ARG A 67 4.00 -30.70 7.44
N SER A 68 3.98 -29.41 7.12
CA SER A 68 4.23 -28.33 8.10
C SER A 68 3.17 -28.31 9.20
N LEU A 69 1.88 -28.37 8.82
CA LEU A 69 0.77 -28.35 9.79
C LEU A 69 0.74 -29.59 10.69
N ARG A 70 1.07 -30.77 10.15
CA ARG A 70 1.21 -31.99 10.96
C ARG A 70 2.38 -31.90 11.94
N ALA A 71 3.51 -31.31 11.53
CA ALA A 71 4.64 -31.07 12.43
C ALA A 71 4.30 -30.08 13.54
N GLU A 72 3.53 -29.03 13.22
CA GLU A 72 3.03 -28.07 14.21
C GLU A 72 2.05 -28.72 15.21
N ALA A 73 1.11 -29.51 14.71
CA ALA A 73 0.17 -30.26 15.54
C ALA A 73 0.85 -31.24 16.50
N ARG A 74 1.92 -31.93 16.05
CA ARG A 74 2.73 -32.78 16.94
C ARG A 74 3.41 -32.00 18.05
N ARG A 75 3.99 -30.84 17.72
CA ARG A 75 4.60 -29.95 18.73
C ARG A 75 3.56 -29.41 19.72
N ALA A 76 2.33 -29.25 19.30
CA ALA A 76 1.23 -28.84 20.16
C ALA A 76 0.62 -29.99 20.97
N GLY A 77 1.09 -31.24 20.83
CA GLY A 77 0.63 -32.39 21.57
C GLY A 77 -0.68 -32.99 21.08
N VAL A 78 -1.07 -32.73 19.84
CA VAL A 78 -2.29 -33.32 19.24
C VAL A 78 -2.09 -34.80 18.98
N GLY A 79 -3.12 -35.64 19.23
CA GLY A 79 -3.06 -37.08 19.02
C GLY A 79 -2.90 -37.46 17.53
N GLU A 80 -2.16 -38.51 17.26
CA GLU A 80 -1.87 -38.96 15.87
C GLU A 80 -3.14 -39.27 15.06
N ARG A 81 -4.24 -39.67 15.70
CA ARG A 81 -5.54 -39.91 15.02
C ARG A 81 -6.10 -38.62 14.43
N ASP A 82 -5.98 -37.49 15.14
CA ASP A 82 -6.47 -36.21 14.69
C ASP A 82 -5.52 -35.57 13.68
N ILE A 83 -4.20 -35.75 13.86
CA ILE A 83 -3.17 -35.35 12.90
C ILE A 83 -3.37 -36.02 11.55
N ALA A 84 -3.77 -37.31 11.52
CA ALA A 84 -4.05 -38.04 10.28
C ALA A 84 -5.23 -37.45 9.49
N ARG A 85 -6.12 -36.68 10.13
CA ARG A 85 -7.25 -35.97 9.48
C ARG A 85 -6.82 -34.71 8.73
N ILE A 86 -5.59 -34.23 8.92
CA ILE A 86 -5.05 -33.13 8.15
C ILE A 86 -4.72 -33.68 6.75
N GLN A 87 -5.63 -33.42 5.82
CA GLN A 87 -5.55 -33.88 4.41
C GLN A 87 -5.39 -32.67 3.48
N PRO A 88 -4.78 -32.86 2.30
CA PRO A 88 -4.75 -31.81 1.29
C PRO A 88 -6.18 -31.44 0.85
N ASP A 89 -6.37 -30.22 0.43
CA ASP A 89 -7.62 -29.74 -0.14
C ASP A 89 -7.47 -29.42 -1.65
N ASP A 90 -8.61 -29.36 -2.36
CA ASP A 90 -8.65 -29.07 -3.79
C ASP A 90 -8.51 -27.58 -4.13
N CYS A 91 -8.34 -26.71 -3.12
CA CYS A 91 -8.14 -25.27 -3.35
C CYS A 91 -6.81 -25.03 -4.05
N ARG A 92 -6.81 -24.22 -5.09
CA ARG A 92 -5.60 -23.81 -5.81
C ARG A 92 -5.14 -22.43 -5.34
N ASP A 93 -3.83 -22.27 -5.19
CA ASP A 93 -3.25 -20.94 -4.95
C ASP A 93 -3.35 -20.12 -6.24
N ALA A 94 -3.60 -18.83 -6.13
CA ALA A 94 -3.49 -17.92 -7.26
C ALA A 94 -2.01 -17.93 -7.74
N GLY A 95 -1.78 -18.37 -8.97
CA GLY A 95 -0.42 -18.52 -9.53
C GLY A 95 0.17 -19.93 -9.47
N ALA A 96 -0.54 -20.92 -8.92
CA ALA A 96 -0.05 -22.31 -8.83
C ALA A 96 0.23 -22.98 -10.18
N GLU A 97 -0.17 -22.37 -11.28
CA GLU A 97 0.13 -22.87 -12.64
C GLU A 97 1.60 -22.70 -13.04
N LEU A 98 2.37 -21.87 -12.30
CA LEU A 98 3.77 -21.56 -12.62
C LEU A 98 4.79 -22.34 -11.78
N GLU A 99 4.36 -22.91 -10.66
CA GLU A 99 5.27 -23.65 -9.77
C GLU A 99 4.80 -25.12 -9.66
N GLY A 100 5.52 -26.02 -10.30
CA GLY A 100 5.39 -27.46 -10.11
C GLY A 100 5.88 -27.93 -8.73
N SER A 101 5.48 -27.24 -7.65
CA SER A 101 5.79 -27.69 -6.29
C SER A 101 4.84 -28.81 -5.92
N GLY A 102 5.36 -30.06 -5.90
CA GLY A 102 4.62 -31.26 -5.55
C GLY A 102 4.22 -31.40 -4.08
N ASP A 103 4.31 -30.33 -3.28
CA ASP A 103 3.91 -30.31 -1.89
C ASP A 103 2.41 -30.12 -1.75
N GLU A 104 1.72 -31.13 -1.21
CA GLU A 104 0.31 -31.09 -0.88
C GLU A 104 0.03 -29.99 0.16
N LYS A 105 -0.81 -29.00 -0.19
CA LYS A 105 -1.22 -27.92 0.68
C LYS A 105 -2.64 -28.12 1.17
N THR A 106 -2.94 -27.54 2.31
CA THR A 106 -4.31 -27.46 2.86
C THR A 106 -4.55 -26.10 3.49
N THR A 107 -5.80 -25.69 3.49
CA THR A 107 -6.25 -24.43 4.12
C THR A 107 -6.31 -24.62 5.63
N TYR A 108 -5.76 -23.65 6.35
CA TYR A 108 -5.94 -23.51 7.79
C TYR A 108 -6.65 -22.20 8.09
N ILE A 109 -7.31 -22.14 9.22
CA ILE A 109 -7.91 -20.92 9.77
C ILE A 109 -7.33 -20.65 11.14
N ILE A 110 -7.15 -19.37 11.44
CA ILE A 110 -6.83 -18.87 12.77
C ILE A 110 -8.02 -18.04 13.23
N LYS A 111 -8.66 -18.45 14.31
CA LYS A 111 -9.76 -17.73 14.94
C LYS A 111 -9.25 -17.03 16.19
N PHE A 112 -9.51 -15.73 16.27
CA PHE A 112 -9.35 -14.93 17.47
C PHE A 112 -10.72 -14.59 18.03
N HIS A 113 -10.92 -14.75 19.34
CA HIS A 113 -12.13 -14.34 20.04
C HIS A 113 -11.77 -13.95 21.48
N ARG A 114 -12.65 -13.23 22.15
CA ARG A 114 -12.42 -12.82 23.54
C ARG A 114 -13.14 -13.71 24.52
N GLU A 115 -12.40 -14.16 25.53
CA GLU A 115 -12.95 -14.80 26.73
C GLU A 115 -12.42 -14.07 27.97
N ASN A 116 -13.29 -13.64 28.86
CA ASN A 116 -12.90 -12.93 30.11
C ASN A 116 -11.95 -11.74 29.89
N GLY A 117 -12.12 -10.99 28.79
CA GLY A 117 -11.32 -9.82 28.46
C GLY A 117 -9.94 -10.14 27.87
N ARG A 118 -9.62 -11.41 27.61
CA ARG A 118 -8.38 -11.86 26.94
C ARG A 118 -8.67 -12.45 25.57
N VAL A 119 -7.71 -12.32 24.68
CA VAL A 119 -7.80 -12.85 23.33
C VAL A 119 -7.37 -14.32 23.33
N MET A 120 -8.27 -15.18 22.90
CA MET A 120 -8.02 -16.59 22.65
C MET A 120 -7.63 -16.80 21.19
N PHE A 121 -6.64 -17.65 20.98
CA PHE A 121 -6.14 -18.08 19.67
C PHE A 121 -6.53 -19.53 19.43
N GLU A 122 -7.11 -19.82 18.26
CA GLU A 122 -7.40 -21.18 17.83
C GLU A 122 -6.96 -21.34 16.36
N LYS A 123 -6.04 -22.27 16.11
CA LYS A 123 -5.64 -22.64 14.75
C LYS A 123 -6.17 -24.03 14.42
N SER A 124 -6.89 -24.13 13.31
CA SER A 124 -7.51 -25.37 12.88
C SER A 124 -7.47 -25.56 11.36
N THR A 125 -7.60 -26.79 10.94
CA THR A 125 -7.89 -27.20 9.57
C THR A 125 -9.29 -27.80 9.53
N ARG A 126 -9.79 -28.17 8.34
CA ARG A 126 -11.10 -28.78 8.18
C ARG A 126 -11.31 -30.01 9.08
N GLY A 127 -10.26 -30.75 9.39
CA GLY A 127 -10.35 -32.03 10.11
C GLY A 127 -9.75 -32.06 11.51
N CYS A 128 -9.01 -31.00 11.91
CA CYS A 128 -8.23 -31.03 13.15
C CYS A 128 -8.03 -29.63 13.73
N VAL A 129 -8.20 -29.52 15.03
CA VAL A 129 -7.75 -28.34 15.80
C VAL A 129 -6.27 -28.55 16.11
N ILE A 130 -5.41 -27.71 15.57
CA ILE A 130 -3.95 -27.82 15.70
C ILE A 130 -3.51 -27.28 17.06
N ARG A 131 -4.02 -26.11 17.43
CA ARG A 131 -3.61 -25.43 18.67
C ARG A 131 -4.72 -24.50 19.15
N ARG A 132 -4.94 -24.50 20.49
CA ARG A 132 -5.75 -23.51 21.19
C ARG A 132 -4.91 -22.96 22.33
N ALA A 133 -4.89 -21.63 22.51
CA ALA A 133 -4.12 -21.00 23.58
C ALA A 133 -4.74 -19.66 23.99
N ASP A 134 -4.60 -19.30 25.26
CA ASP A 134 -4.76 -17.92 25.73
C ASP A 134 -3.50 -17.15 25.30
N THR A 135 -3.67 -16.05 24.58
CA THR A 135 -2.54 -15.21 24.15
C THR A 135 -2.00 -14.34 25.27
N GLY A 136 -2.74 -14.17 26.35
CA GLY A 136 -2.42 -13.23 27.42
C GLY A 136 -2.66 -11.75 27.04
N CYS A 137 -2.95 -11.48 25.77
CA CYS A 137 -3.20 -10.14 25.25
C CYS A 137 -4.67 -9.73 25.41
N ARG A 138 -4.92 -8.43 25.42
CA ARG A 138 -6.26 -7.83 25.47
C ARG A 138 -6.75 -7.41 24.11
N LEU A 139 -5.82 -7.01 23.22
CA LEU A 139 -6.10 -6.54 21.87
C LEU A 139 -6.00 -7.70 20.88
N TYR A 140 -6.89 -7.71 19.89
CA TYR A 140 -6.70 -8.58 18.74
C TYR A 140 -5.40 -8.22 18.04
N PRO A 141 -4.58 -9.20 17.64
CA PRO A 141 -3.26 -8.94 17.05
C PRO A 141 -3.33 -8.50 15.59
N ILE A 142 -4.34 -7.75 15.25
CA ILE A 142 -4.65 -7.32 13.88
C ILE A 142 -4.93 -5.84 13.90
N SER A 143 -4.18 -5.06 13.10
CA SER A 143 -4.49 -3.66 12.81
C SER A 143 -4.97 -3.50 11.38
N TYR A 144 -5.85 -2.53 11.17
CA TYR A 144 -6.62 -2.40 9.95
C TYR A 144 -6.51 -1.00 9.35
N PHE A 145 -6.26 -0.95 8.05
CA PHE A 145 -6.18 0.26 7.25
C PHE A 145 -7.19 0.23 6.12
N SER A 146 -8.10 1.21 6.08
CA SER A 146 -9.02 1.41 4.97
C SER A 146 -8.61 2.62 4.15
N TRP A 147 -8.53 2.46 2.82
CA TRP A 147 -8.19 3.57 1.92
C TRP A 147 -9.27 4.64 1.92
N TYR A 148 -10.48 4.28 1.55
CA TYR A 148 -11.67 5.12 1.72
C TYR A 148 -12.68 4.36 2.57
N PRO A 149 -12.89 4.76 3.83
CA PRO A 149 -13.87 4.12 4.69
C PRO A 149 -15.26 4.21 4.08
N ALA A 150 -15.95 3.10 4.00
CA ALA A 150 -17.34 3.03 3.59
C ALA A 150 -18.25 3.05 4.81
N ARG A 151 -19.37 3.74 4.71
CA ARG A 151 -20.35 3.79 5.80
C ARG A 151 -21.00 2.42 5.99
N ASP A 152 -21.16 2.02 7.25
CA ASP A 152 -21.78 0.74 7.63
C ASP A 152 -21.13 -0.47 6.92
N SER A 153 -19.81 -0.43 6.75
CA SER A 153 -19.02 -1.51 6.15
C SER A 153 -17.66 -1.63 6.83
N PHE A 154 -17.24 -2.87 7.07
CA PHE A 154 -15.88 -3.17 7.49
C PHE A 154 -14.91 -2.87 6.34
N HIS A 155 -15.26 -3.30 5.13
CA HIS A 155 -14.41 -3.13 3.97
C HIS A 155 -14.47 -1.70 3.42
N GLY A 156 -13.30 -1.14 3.13
CA GLY A 156 -13.14 0.13 2.48
C GLY A 156 -13.26 0.05 0.96
N THR A 157 -13.23 1.21 0.32
CA THR A 157 -13.28 1.34 -1.13
C THR A 157 -11.92 1.68 -1.69
N SER A 158 -11.52 0.99 -2.74
CA SER A 158 -10.24 1.19 -3.43
C SER A 158 -10.33 2.34 -4.44
N PRO A 159 -9.30 3.19 -4.59
CA PRO A 159 -9.21 4.15 -5.68
C PRO A 159 -9.18 3.45 -7.04
N VAL A 160 -8.60 2.26 -7.14
CA VAL A 160 -8.57 1.46 -8.38
C VAL A 160 -9.98 1.09 -8.83
N SER A 161 -10.87 0.74 -7.90
CA SER A 161 -12.27 0.42 -8.22
C SER A 161 -12.98 1.59 -8.90
N ALA A 162 -12.72 2.82 -8.47
CA ALA A 162 -13.28 4.03 -9.09
C ALA A 162 -12.70 4.30 -10.48
N MET A 163 -11.48 3.87 -10.76
CA MET A 163 -10.82 4.05 -12.06
C MET A 163 -11.24 3.02 -13.12
N ILE A 164 -11.71 1.83 -12.71
CA ILE A 164 -12.05 0.73 -13.62
C ILE A 164 -13.04 1.15 -14.74
N PRO A 165 -14.15 1.87 -14.48
CA PRO A 165 -15.07 2.29 -15.53
C PRO A 165 -14.40 3.18 -16.57
N ASN A 166 -13.59 4.16 -16.14
CA ASN A 166 -12.86 5.05 -17.00
C ASN A 166 -11.82 4.30 -17.85
N GLN A 167 -11.08 3.36 -17.22
CA GLN A 167 -10.11 2.54 -17.96
C GLN A 167 -10.78 1.67 -19.03
N LYS A 168 -11.95 1.09 -18.73
CA LYS A 168 -12.73 0.34 -19.72
C LYS A 168 -13.19 1.22 -20.87
N TYR A 169 -13.58 2.47 -20.57
CA TYR A 169 -13.97 3.46 -21.59
C TYR A 169 -12.77 3.80 -22.49
N ILE A 170 -11.62 4.15 -21.90
CA ILE A 170 -10.40 4.47 -22.63
C ILE A 170 -9.97 3.30 -23.54
N ASN A 171 -9.95 2.07 -23.01
CA ASN A 171 -9.59 0.88 -23.78
C ASN A 171 -10.53 0.67 -24.98
N ARG A 172 -11.84 0.87 -24.77
CA ARG A 172 -12.83 0.76 -25.85
C ARG A 172 -12.65 1.85 -26.89
N ALA A 173 -12.40 3.10 -26.47
CA ALA A 173 -12.18 4.22 -27.36
C ALA A 173 -10.93 4.01 -28.23
N TYR A 174 -9.81 3.57 -27.65
CA TYR A 174 -8.61 3.22 -28.41
C TYR A 174 -8.85 2.05 -29.38
N ALA A 175 -9.56 1.01 -28.98
CA ALA A 175 -9.91 -0.11 -29.85
C ALA A 175 -10.74 0.37 -31.06
N MET A 176 -11.67 1.32 -30.86
CA MET A 176 -12.46 1.91 -31.93
C MET A 176 -11.60 2.74 -32.88
N VAL A 177 -10.67 3.55 -32.34
CA VAL A 177 -9.71 4.31 -33.12
C VAL A 177 -8.82 3.38 -33.96
N MET A 178 -8.24 2.35 -33.33
CA MET A 178 -7.42 1.36 -34.02
C MET A 178 -8.18 0.63 -35.13
N LYS A 179 -9.43 0.23 -34.85
CA LYS A 179 -10.29 -0.38 -35.87
C LYS A 179 -10.57 0.58 -37.03
N HIS A 180 -10.92 1.81 -36.72
CA HIS A 180 -11.14 2.85 -37.76
C HIS A 180 -9.88 3.05 -38.61
N MET A 181 -8.70 3.15 -38.00
CA MET A 181 -7.42 3.24 -38.71
C MET A 181 -7.19 2.04 -39.63
N THR A 182 -7.45 0.84 -39.17
CA THR A 182 -7.33 -0.39 -39.98
C THR A 182 -8.32 -0.39 -41.14
N ASP A 183 -9.58 -0.05 -40.88
CA ASP A 183 -10.63 -0.02 -41.88
C ASP A 183 -10.39 1.12 -42.90
N SER A 184 -9.75 2.21 -42.47
CA SER A 184 -9.44 3.38 -43.29
C SER A 184 -8.14 3.27 -44.07
N ALA A 185 -7.21 2.42 -43.65
CA ALA A 185 -5.91 2.22 -44.29
C ALA A 185 -6.04 1.71 -45.73
N PHE A 186 -7.11 0.99 -46.01
CA PHE A 186 -7.39 0.44 -47.32
C PHE A 186 -8.74 0.96 -47.82
N SER A 187 -8.73 1.81 -48.82
CA SER A 187 -9.94 2.31 -49.46
C SER A 187 -10.73 1.16 -50.07
N LYS A 188 -12.04 1.10 -49.81
CA LYS A 188 -12.91 0.14 -50.50
C LYS A 188 -13.15 0.61 -51.91
N VAL A 189 -12.87 -0.24 -52.87
CA VAL A 189 -13.10 0.03 -54.27
C VAL A 189 -14.35 -0.73 -54.71
N ILE A 190 -15.28 0.00 -55.31
CA ILE A 190 -16.42 -0.57 -56.03
C ILE A 190 -16.13 -0.44 -57.52
N TYR A 191 -16.16 -1.54 -58.21
CA TYR A 191 -15.89 -1.55 -59.63
C TYR A 191 -16.94 -2.31 -60.42
N ASP A 192 -17.13 -1.87 -61.68
CA ASP A 192 -18.05 -2.54 -62.60
C ASP A 192 -17.41 -3.84 -63.15
N ARG A 193 -17.90 -4.98 -62.68
CA ARG A 193 -17.40 -6.30 -63.08
C ARG A 193 -17.62 -6.63 -64.57
N THR A 194 -18.52 -5.94 -65.26
CA THR A 194 -18.76 -6.14 -66.67
C THR A 194 -17.67 -5.46 -67.53
N ARG A 195 -17.08 -4.41 -67.00
CA ARG A 195 -16.02 -3.62 -67.64
C ARG A 195 -14.62 -4.00 -67.18
N ILE A 196 -14.48 -4.42 -65.92
CA ILE A 196 -13.24 -4.86 -65.28
C ILE A 196 -13.48 -6.29 -64.76
N PRO A 197 -13.10 -7.33 -65.53
CA PRO A 197 -13.39 -8.73 -65.14
C PRO A 197 -12.72 -9.17 -63.87
N GLU A 198 -11.52 -8.69 -63.65
CA GLU A 198 -10.70 -9.07 -62.48
C GLU A 198 -10.03 -7.84 -61.89
N TRP A 199 -10.10 -7.68 -60.57
CA TRP A 199 -9.46 -6.63 -59.80
C TRP A 199 -8.38 -7.23 -58.92
N THR A 200 -7.15 -6.73 -59.05
CA THR A 200 -6.04 -7.07 -58.17
C THR A 200 -5.61 -5.86 -57.36
N ASN A 201 -5.08 -6.10 -56.17
CA ASN A 201 -4.48 -5.06 -55.31
C ASN A 201 -2.96 -5.01 -55.42
N GLU A 202 -2.36 -5.57 -56.51
CA GLU A 202 -0.92 -5.55 -56.69
C GLU A 202 -0.44 -4.15 -57.08
N VAL A 203 0.63 -3.70 -56.41
CA VAL A 203 1.18 -2.35 -56.66
C VAL A 203 1.88 -2.28 -58.01
N GLY A 204 1.43 -1.36 -58.85
CA GLY A 204 2.03 -1.14 -60.15
C GLY A 204 1.44 -1.99 -61.29
N GLU A 205 0.42 -2.77 -61.02
CA GLU A 205 -0.27 -3.52 -62.09
C GLU A 205 -1.21 -2.61 -62.90
N ALA A 206 -1.23 -2.85 -64.17
CA ALA A 206 -2.11 -2.18 -65.12
C ALA A 206 -3.39 -2.98 -65.32
N ILE A 207 -4.52 -2.44 -64.81
CA ILE A 207 -5.84 -3.09 -64.95
C ILE A 207 -6.51 -2.58 -66.23
N GLY A 208 -6.85 -3.52 -67.07
CA GLY A 208 -7.59 -3.22 -68.33
C GLY A 208 -9.09 -3.11 -68.12
N ALA A 209 -9.73 -2.07 -68.63
CA ALA A 209 -11.18 -1.94 -68.69
C ALA A 209 -11.69 -2.13 -70.13
N ALA A 210 -12.66 -3.03 -70.32
CA ALA A 210 -13.32 -3.28 -71.62
C ALA A 210 -14.58 -2.38 -71.74
N GLY A 211 -15.00 -2.08 -72.96
CA GLY A 211 -16.21 -1.28 -73.24
C GLY A 211 -15.94 0.22 -73.36
N GLY A 212 -16.67 0.90 -74.19
CA GLY A 212 -16.53 2.35 -74.40
C GLY A 212 -17.06 3.15 -73.20
N GLY A 213 -16.61 4.43 -73.09
CA GLY A 213 -17.06 5.34 -72.03
C GLY A 213 -15.93 5.80 -71.08
N ASN A 214 -16.27 6.67 -70.13
CA ASN A 214 -15.30 7.20 -69.20
C ASN A 214 -14.85 6.09 -68.18
N ILE A 215 -13.56 5.91 -68.07
CA ILE A 215 -12.96 4.92 -67.15
C ILE A 215 -13.34 5.25 -65.69
N ALA A 216 -13.49 6.54 -65.35
CA ALA A 216 -13.86 6.98 -64.01
C ALA A 216 -15.25 6.47 -63.57
N ASP A 217 -16.15 6.14 -64.53
CA ASP A 217 -17.47 5.59 -64.25
C ASP A 217 -17.43 4.07 -63.92
N ALA A 218 -16.33 3.40 -64.26
CA ALA A 218 -16.15 1.98 -63.98
C ALA A 218 -15.61 1.65 -62.56
N VAL A 219 -15.07 2.65 -61.90
CA VAL A 219 -14.45 2.48 -60.57
C VAL A 219 -14.87 3.63 -59.64
N ALA A 220 -15.43 3.33 -58.52
CA ALA A 220 -15.72 4.26 -57.45
C ALA A 220 -14.92 3.88 -56.21
N VAL A 221 -14.18 4.81 -55.68
CA VAL A 221 -13.50 4.64 -54.39
C VAL A 221 -14.44 5.12 -53.29
N VAL A 222 -14.86 4.22 -52.44
CA VAL A 222 -15.64 4.59 -51.26
C VAL A 222 -14.70 5.18 -50.24
N GLY A 223 -14.79 6.49 -50.07
CA GLY A 223 -14.03 7.20 -49.06
C GLY A 223 -14.37 6.69 -47.66
N THR A 224 -13.37 6.29 -46.93
CA THR A 224 -13.54 6.01 -45.51
C THR A 224 -13.78 7.33 -44.78
N GLY A 225 -14.77 7.36 -43.87
CA GLY A 225 -15.05 8.54 -43.07
C GLY A 225 -13.78 9.01 -42.33
N LYS A 226 -13.61 10.32 -42.20
CA LYS A 226 -12.53 10.87 -41.41
C LYS A 226 -12.78 10.59 -39.92
N LEU A 227 -11.74 10.22 -39.17
CA LEU A 227 -11.80 10.21 -37.73
C LEU A 227 -11.97 11.65 -37.24
N GLU A 228 -13.01 11.93 -36.48
CA GLU A 228 -13.19 13.27 -35.91
C GLU A 228 -12.12 13.50 -34.84
N ASP A 229 -11.50 14.69 -34.84
CA ASP A 229 -10.45 15.07 -33.86
C ASP A 229 -10.96 15.04 -32.42
N GLY A 230 -12.28 15.22 -32.22
CA GLY A 230 -12.94 15.09 -30.90
C GLY A 230 -12.78 13.75 -30.20
N PHE A 231 -12.52 12.64 -30.90
CA PHE A 231 -12.28 11.36 -30.28
C PHE A 231 -10.99 11.32 -29.46
N LEU A 232 -9.92 11.88 -29.94
CA LEU A 232 -8.64 11.95 -29.24
C LEU A 232 -8.75 12.88 -28.02
N GLU A 233 -9.48 14.00 -28.17
CA GLU A 233 -9.75 14.92 -27.08
C GLU A 233 -10.55 14.26 -25.95
N LEU A 234 -11.59 13.49 -26.29
CA LEU A 234 -12.37 12.72 -25.30
C LEU A 234 -11.51 11.70 -24.56
N ILE A 235 -10.60 11.01 -25.23
CA ILE A 235 -9.67 10.08 -24.60
C ILE A 235 -8.74 10.82 -23.63
N ASN A 236 -8.15 11.93 -24.06
CA ASN A 236 -7.26 12.75 -23.24
C ASN A 236 -7.98 13.32 -22.01
N ASN A 237 -9.21 13.79 -22.18
CA ASN A 237 -10.05 14.26 -21.07
C ASN A 237 -10.37 13.12 -20.08
N ALA A 238 -10.69 11.91 -20.58
CA ALA A 238 -10.92 10.75 -19.72
C ALA A 238 -9.65 10.36 -18.93
N VAL A 239 -8.47 10.42 -19.53
CA VAL A 239 -7.19 10.17 -18.86
C VAL A 239 -6.91 11.24 -17.79
N SER A 240 -7.11 12.53 -18.11
CA SER A 240 -6.93 13.64 -17.17
C SER A 240 -7.86 13.51 -15.97
N THR A 241 -9.15 13.30 -16.22
CA THR A 241 -10.15 13.10 -15.16
C THR A 241 -9.80 11.89 -14.28
N THR A 242 -9.30 10.80 -14.86
CA THR A 242 -8.88 9.62 -14.10
C THR A 242 -7.70 9.92 -13.18
N LYS A 243 -6.71 10.69 -13.68
CA LYS A 243 -5.57 11.14 -12.87
C LYS A 243 -6.02 12.04 -11.71
N GLU A 244 -6.94 12.96 -11.96
CA GLU A 244 -7.50 13.87 -10.94
C GLU A 244 -8.25 13.08 -9.84
N LEU A 245 -9.10 12.13 -10.24
CA LEU A 245 -9.83 11.25 -9.30
C LEU A 245 -8.89 10.39 -8.44
N ALA A 246 -7.75 10.02 -8.99
CA ALA A 246 -6.72 9.26 -8.25
C ALA A 246 -5.85 10.14 -7.34
N GLY A 247 -6.02 11.46 -7.36
CA GLY A 247 -5.12 12.40 -6.69
C GLY A 247 -3.72 12.50 -7.32
N ALA A 248 -3.51 11.87 -8.49
CA ALA A 248 -2.27 11.91 -9.25
C ALA A 248 -2.25 13.13 -10.19
N THR A 249 -2.37 14.32 -9.59
CA THR A 249 -2.31 15.58 -10.34
C THR A 249 -0.92 15.80 -10.92
N GLU A 250 -0.80 16.60 -11.98
CA GLU A 250 0.49 16.97 -12.59
C GLU A 250 1.47 17.55 -11.54
N THR A 251 0.94 18.25 -10.54
CA THR A 251 1.69 18.78 -9.40
C THR A 251 2.24 17.67 -8.50
N ALA A 252 1.41 16.67 -8.18
CA ALA A 252 1.81 15.52 -7.37
C ALA A 252 2.87 14.67 -8.08
N LEU A 253 2.81 14.59 -9.41
CA LEU A 253 3.77 13.87 -10.25
C LEU A 253 5.07 14.68 -10.51
N GLY A 254 5.15 15.95 -10.06
CA GLY A 254 6.33 16.79 -10.24
C GLY A 254 6.52 17.36 -11.64
N ASN A 255 5.51 17.29 -12.50
CA ASN A 255 5.58 17.76 -13.90
C ASN A 255 5.44 19.30 -14.03
N ILE A 256 5.22 20.01 -12.93
CA ILE A 256 5.15 21.47 -12.94
C ILE A 256 6.49 22.01 -12.44
N ALA A 257 7.14 22.84 -13.26
CA ALA A 257 8.33 23.61 -12.92
C ALA A 257 7.95 25.08 -12.70
N PRO A 258 7.41 25.47 -11.53
CA PRO A 258 7.14 26.86 -11.24
C PRO A 258 8.45 27.62 -11.06
N ASN A 259 8.47 28.86 -11.51
CA ASN A 259 9.65 29.74 -11.44
C ASN A 259 9.93 30.29 -10.03
N ASN A 260 9.16 29.88 -9.01
CA ASN A 260 9.23 30.41 -7.65
C ASN A 260 9.11 29.27 -6.60
N ALA A 261 10.05 29.21 -5.65
CA ALA A 261 10.09 28.21 -4.59
C ALA A 261 8.83 28.20 -3.70
N SER A 262 8.28 29.38 -3.38
CA SER A 262 7.04 29.49 -2.59
C SER A 262 5.80 28.93 -3.33
N ALA A 263 5.75 29.08 -4.65
CA ALA A 263 4.70 28.47 -5.46
C ALA A 263 4.80 26.94 -5.50
N ILE A 264 6.02 26.38 -5.54
CA ILE A 264 6.25 24.93 -5.45
C ILE A 264 5.73 24.37 -4.12
N LEU A 265 5.98 25.09 -3.02
CA LEU A 265 5.53 24.69 -1.69
C LEU A 265 4.00 24.71 -1.59
N ALA A 266 3.37 25.80 -2.02
CA ALA A 266 1.90 25.94 -2.02
C ALA A 266 1.23 24.87 -2.90
N LEU A 267 1.80 24.55 -4.05
CA LEU A 267 1.30 23.50 -4.93
C LEU A 267 1.46 22.09 -4.32
N ARG A 268 2.59 21.84 -3.65
CA ARG A 268 2.79 20.59 -2.90
C ARG A 268 1.78 20.43 -1.76
N GLU A 269 1.55 21.48 -0.97
CA GLU A 269 0.54 21.45 0.08
C GLU A 269 -0.86 21.19 -0.50
N GLY A 270 -1.23 21.88 -1.58
CA GLY A 270 -2.50 21.64 -2.26
C GLY A 270 -2.67 20.20 -2.77
N SER A 271 -1.61 19.57 -3.26
CA SER A 271 -1.67 18.19 -3.78
C SER A 271 -1.81 17.13 -2.66
N THR A 272 -1.39 17.44 -1.43
CA THR A 272 -1.51 16.49 -0.31
C THR A 272 -2.92 16.45 0.30
N VAL A 273 -3.73 17.48 0.11
CA VAL A 273 -5.09 17.57 0.69
C VAL A 273 -5.97 16.40 0.25
N ALA A 274 -5.87 15.97 -1.01
CA ALA A 274 -6.64 14.84 -1.53
C ALA A 274 -6.34 13.50 -0.81
N LEU A 275 -5.14 13.34 -0.26
CA LEU A 275 -4.71 12.13 0.43
C LEU A 275 -4.71 12.27 1.96
N GLU A 276 -5.15 13.41 2.51
CA GLU A 276 -5.10 13.67 3.95
C GLU A 276 -5.93 12.67 4.75
N GLN A 277 -7.11 12.30 4.26
CA GLN A 277 -7.97 11.30 4.89
C GLN A 277 -7.31 9.92 4.90
N VAL A 278 -6.69 9.54 3.79
CA VAL A 278 -5.98 8.26 3.64
C VAL A 278 -4.79 8.21 4.60
N ARG A 279 -4.04 9.32 4.67
CA ARG A 279 -2.90 9.48 5.59
C ARG A 279 -3.34 9.37 7.05
N GLY A 280 -4.43 10.02 7.44
CA GLY A 280 -4.99 9.92 8.80
C GLY A 280 -5.45 8.50 9.14
N SER A 281 -6.01 7.76 8.17
CA SER A 281 -6.37 6.34 8.36
C SER A 281 -5.14 5.45 8.51
N LEU A 282 -4.07 5.72 7.75
CA LEU A 282 -2.80 5.00 7.87
C LEU A 282 -2.16 5.21 9.25
N TYR A 283 -2.13 6.45 9.74
CA TYR A 283 -1.55 6.75 11.05
C TYR A 283 -2.32 6.04 12.18
N ARG A 284 -3.64 6.03 12.13
CA ARG A 284 -4.46 5.27 13.10
C ARG A 284 -4.14 3.78 13.07
N CYS A 285 -3.94 3.21 11.88
CA CYS A 285 -3.51 1.80 11.76
C CYS A 285 -2.13 1.55 12.38
N LEU A 286 -1.19 2.50 12.22
CA LEU A 286 0.15 2.40 12.83
C LEU A 286 0.10 2.59 14.36
N GLU A 287 -0.74 3.50 14.87
CA GLU A 287 -1.00 3.66 16.30
C GLU A 287 -1.57 2.37 16.89
N GLU A 288 -2.58 1.77 16.24
CA GLU A 288 -3.17 0.51 16.64
C GLU A 288 -2.14 -0.63 16.62
N MET A 289 -1.29 -0.69 15.60
CA MET A 289 -0.20 -1.67 15.53
C MET A 289 0.77 -1.50 16.70
N ALA A 290 1.13 -0.26 17.05
CA ALA A 290 2.03 0.02 18.18
C ALA A 290 1.36 -0.32 19.54
N ASP A 291 0.07 -0.04 19.69
CA ASP A 291 -0.71 -0.45 20.87
C ASP A 291 -0.73 -1.99 21.02
N ILE A 292 -0.91 -2.73 19.91
CA ILE A 292 -0.84 -4.19 19.88
C ILE A 292 0.55 -4.68 20.27
N TRP A 293 1.60 -4.07 19.75
CA TRP A 293 2.97 -4.42 20.12
C TRP A 293 3.27 -4.16 21.60
N ALA A 294 2.75 -3.07 22.16
CA ALA A 294 2.87 -2.78 23.58
C ALA A 294 2.15 -3.82 24.44
N ASP A 295 0.93 -4.23 24.06
CA ASP A 295 0.15 -5.28 24.77
C ASP A 295 0.86 -6.63 24.69
N MET A 296 1.37 -7.02 23.51
CA MET A 296 2.18 -8.22 23.32
C MET A 296 3.48 -8.20 24.13
N SER A 297 4.15 -7.06 24.17
CA SER A 297 5.38 -6.89 24.95
C SER A 297 5.13 -7.13 26.42
N CYS A 298 4.02 -6.60 26.95
CA CYS A 298 3.61 -6.85 28.33
C CYS A 298 3.27 -8.32 28.61
N ALA A 299 2.78 -9.06 27.59
CA ALA A 299 2.39 -10.46 27.72
C ALA A 299 3.58 -11.43 27.62
N TYR A 300 4.52 -11.18 26.72
CA TYR A 300 5.54 -12.16 26.32
C TYR A 300 6.95 -11.83 26.77
N PHE A 301 7.33 -10.53 26.93
CA PHE A 301 8.66 -10.20 27.41
C PHE A 301 8.83 -10.50 28.92
N PRO A 302 10.06 -10.82 29.37
CA PRO A 302 10.37 -10.97 30.78
C PRO A 302 10.09 -9.67 31.56
N ASP A 303 9.92 -9.77 32.88
CA ASP A 303 9.57 -8.62 33.71
C ASP A 303 10.49 -7.41 33.52
N ARG A 304 11.80 -7.66 33.29
CA ARG A 304 12.77 -6.62 32.97
C ARG A 304 13.41 -6.89 31.62
N HIS A 305 13.37 -5.90 30.76
CA HIS A 305 13.96 -5.98 29.42
C HIS A 305 14.81 -4.76 29.13
N ILE A 306 15.99 -5.01 28.59
CA ILE A 306 16.93 -3.95 28.21
C ILE A 306 16.67 -3.59 26.74
N VAL A 307 16.35 -2.32 26.50
CA VAL A 307 16.09 -1.79 25.15
C VAL A 307 17.13 -0.75 24.82
N GLN A 308 17.75 -0.87 23.66
CA GLN A 308 18.62 0.16 23.11
C GLN A 308 17.76 1.19 22.36
N THR A 309 17.72 2.41 22.86
CA THR A 309 17.09 3.57 22.22
C THR A 309 18.12 4.47 21.58
N GLY A 310 17.68 5.42 20.74
CA GLY A 310 18.58 6.41 20.13
C GLY A 310 19.39 7.22 21.17
N ASP A 311 18.87 7.38 22.38
CA ASP A 311 19.48 8.13 23.47
C ASP A 311 20.35 7.26 24.41
N GLY A 312 20.41 5.94 24.16
CA GLY A 312 21.21 5.01 24.97
C GLY A 312 20.48 3.70 25.32
N ILE A 313 20.99 3.03 26.35
CA ILE A 313 20.43 1.79 26.88
C ILE A 313 19.46 2.13 28.00
N SER A 314 18.20 1.70 27.86
CA SER A 314 17.15 1.86 28.88
C SER A 314 16.65 0.51 29.34
N GLU A 315 16.39 0.36 30.65
CA GLU A 315 15.72 -0.82 31.22
C GLU A 315 14.21 -0.52 31.35
N ILE A 316 13.39 -1.39 30.77
CA ILE A 316 11.93 -1.32 30.86
C ILE A 316 11.44 -2.42 31.78
N ASP A 317 10.68 -2.06 32.82
CA ASP A 317 10.01 -3.02 33.73
C ASP A 317 8.57 -3.25 33.23
N PHE A 318 8.35 -4.33 32.48
CA PHE A 318 7.03 -4.71 31.97
C PHE A 318 6.06 -5.13 33.07
N LYS A 319 6.54 -5.51 34.25
CA LYS A 319 5.69 -5.84 35.40
C LYS A 319 4.89 -4.62 35.87
N LEU A 320 5.49 -3.43 35.84
CA LEU A 320 4.82 -2.18 36.18
C LEU A 320 3.82 -1.76 35.12
N LEU A 321 4.11 -2.12 33.84
CA LEU A 321 3.27 -1.78 32.70
C LEU A 321 2.08 -2.75 32.53
N ARG A 322 2.17 -3.98 33.08
CA ARG A 322 1.06 -4.94 33.07
C ARG A 322 -0.11 -4.38 33.87
N GLY A 323 -1.15 -3.96 33.20
CA GLY A 323 -2.33 -3.34 33.80
C GLY A 323 -2.48 -1.86 33.51
N ALA A 324 -1.44 -1.18 33.05
CA ALA A 324 -1.55 0.16 32.51
C ALA A 324 -2.24 0.13 31.13
N LEU A 325 -2.97 1.19 30.82
CA LEU A 325 -3.48 1.43 29.48
C LEU A 325 -2.40 2.20 28.69
N LEU A 326 -1.63 1.48 27.89
CA LEU A 326 -0.66 2.08 27.00
C LEU A 326 -1.37 2.53 25.71
N ARG A 327 -1.03 3.71 25.23
CA ARG A 327 -1.51 4.26 23.96
C ARG A 327 -0.34 4.84 23.21
N ALA A 328 -0.16 4.40 21.97
CA ALA A 328 0.77 5.00 21.07
C ALA A 328 0.11 6.19 20.36
N HIS A 329 0.90 7.18 20.05
CA HIS A 329 0.49 8.29 19.21
C HIS A 329 1.56 8.56 18.17
N VAL A 330 1.13 8.66 16.89
CA VAL A 330 2.03 8.98 15.79
C VAL A 330 2.11 10.49 15.67
N GLU A 331 3.17 11.07 16.19
CA GLU A 331 3.45 12.49 16.02
C GLU A 331 4.09 12.73 14.65
N ILE A 332 3.40 13.49 13.82
CA ILE A 332 3.96 13.96 12.56
C ILE A 332 4.87 15.12 12.92
N SER A 333 6.18 14.89 12.92
CA SER A 333 7.13 15.97 13.18
C SER A 333 6.83 17.15 12.24
N GLU A 334 6.81 18.35 12.81
CA GLU A 334 6.58 19.59 12.04
C GLU A 334 7.59 19.76 10.90
N SER A 335 8.79 19.17 11.04
CA SER A 335 9.81 19.11 9.99
C SER A 335 9.35 18.39 8.72
N ALA A 336 8.36 17.49 8.81
CA ALA A 336 7.75 16.87 7.63
C ALA A 336 6.71 17.77 6.97
N ARG A 337 6.14 18.75 7.68
CA ARG A 337 5.15 19.71 7.17
C ARG A 337 5.79 20.91 6.47
N TYR A 338 6.96 21.34 6.95
CA TYR A 338 7.70 22.45 6.34
C TYR A 338 8.83 21.89 5.50
N SER A 339 9.00 22.39 4.27
CA SER A 339 10.18 22.03 3.49
C SER A 339 11.42 22.44 4.27
N LEU A 340 12.46 21.62 4.18
CA LEU A 340 13.76 21.91 4.82
C LEU A 340 14.22 23.35 4.54
N SER A 341 13.95 23.87 3.34
CA SER A 341 14.26 25.23 2.93
C SER A 341 13.41 26.29 3.64
N ALA A 342 12.14 26.04 3.92
CA ALA A 342 11.28 26.97 4.66
C ALA A 342 11.70 27.05 6.13
N THR A 343 11.96 25.91 6.77
CA THR A 343 12.48 25.84 8.14
C THR A 343 13.81 26.56 8.25
N GLN A 344 14.73 26.34 7.31
CA GLN A 344 16.01 27.04 7.27
C GLN A 344 15.81 28.56 7.12
N SER A 345 14.96 29.02 6.21
CA SER A 345 14.67 30.45 6.02
C SER A 345 14.10 31.12 7.26
N VAL A 346 13.27 30.42 8.03
CA VAL A 346 12.74 30.92 9.30
C VAL A 346 13.83 31.01 10.35
N LEU A 347 14.65 29.94 10.47
CA LEU A 347 15.79 29.92 11.40
C LEU A 347 16.82 31.00 11.07
N ASP A 348 17.14 31.20 9.78
CA ASP A 348 18.04 32.27 9.32
C ASP A 348 17.52 33.65 9.73
N ARG A 349 16.22 33.94 9.53
CA ARG A 349 15.61 35.21 9.97
C ARG A 349 15.62 35.40 11.47
N LEU A 350 15.41 34.34 12.26
CA LEU A 350 15.46 34.41 13.71
C LEU A 350 16.87 34.65 14.22
N LEU A 351 17.88 34.08 13.55
CA LEU A 351 19.27 34.28 13.84
C LEU A 351 19.71 35.71 13.49
N ASP A 352 19.35 36.20 12.29
CA ASP A 352 19.65 37.57 11.83
C ASP A 352 18.96 38.64 12.70
N ALA A 353 17.74 38.35 13.17
CA ALA A 353 17.02 39.23 14.09
C ALA A 353 17.55 39.16 15.56
N GLY A 354 18.47 38.25 15.84
CA GLY A 354 19.03 38.07 17.18
C GLY A 354 18.09 37.42 18.20
N HIS A 355 17.00 36.82 17.75
CA HIS A 355 16.04 36.13 18.61
C HIS A 355 16.48 34.76 19.08
N ILE A 356 17.42 34.14 18.36
CA ILE A 356 18.04 32.86 18.71
C ILE A 356 19.57 32.96 18.64
N THR A 357 20.22 32.22 19.51
CA THR A 357 21.69 32.12 19.46
C THR A 357 22.09 31.13 18.36
N PHE A 358 23.35 31.25 17.88
CA PHE A 358 23.88 30.31 16.88
C PHE A 358 23.86 28.85 17.35
N ARG A 359 23.93 28.61 18.66
CA ARG A 359 23.81 27.27 19.24
C ARG A 359 22.37 26.74 19.09
N GLU A 360 21.37 27.53 19.47
CA GLU A 360 19.97 27.18 19.32
C GLU A 360 19.57 27.02 17.84
N TYR A 361 20.17 27.81 16.96
CA TYR A 361 20.05 27.65 15.51
C TYR A 361 20.56 26.29 15.07
N LEU A 362 21.79 25.88 15.47
CA LEU A 362 22.34 24.58 15.12
C LEU A 362 21.54 23.42 15.71
N GLU A 363 21.06 23.53 16.95
CA GLU A 363 20.27 22.49 17.60
C GLU A 363 18.96 22.24 16.85
N ARG A 364 18.30 23.31 16.36
CA ARG A 364 17.02 23.25 15.64
C ARG A 364 17.14 23.02 14.14
N LEU A 365 18.33 23.13 13.59
CA LEU A 365 18.57 22.85 12.17
C LEU A 365 18.27 21.37 11.88
N PRO A 366 17.44 21.04 10.87
CA PRO A 366 17.13 19.66 10.52
C PRO A 366 18.40 18.84 10.21
N ASP A 367 18.38 17.56 10.60
CA ASP A 367 19.48 16.65 10.32
C ASP A 367 19.64 16.42 8.81
N GLY A 368 20.88 16.40 8.34
CA GLY A 368 21.21 16.24 6.92
C GLY A 368 21.52 17.53 6.16
N ILE A 369 21.16 18.71 6.68
CA ILE A 369 21.53 20.00 6.05
C ILE A 369 23.01 20.33 6.27
N LEU A 370 23.52 20.06 7.49
CA LEU A 370 24.91 20.37 7.84
C LEU A 370 25.67 19.07 8.21
N PRO A 371 26.57 18.59 7.34
CA PRO A 371 27.43 17.46 7.69
C PRO A 371 28.30 17.77 8.90
N GLY A 372 28.29 16.90 9.91
CA GLY A 372 29.11 17.10 11.11
C GLY A 372 28.53 18.03 12.18
N LYS A 373 27.23 18.35 12.14
CA LYS A 373 26.49 19.14 13.12
C LYS A 373 26.83 18.76 14.58
N ALA A 374 26.80 17.46 14.89
CA ALA A 374 27.15 16.95 16.22
C ALA A 374 28.58 17.31 16.68
N LYS A 375 29.57 17.29 15.76
CA LYS A 375 30.96 17.69 16.05
C LYS A 375 31.07 19.17 16.32
N LEU A 376 30.33 20.01 15.60
CA LEU A 376 30.30 21.46 15.81
C LEU A 376 29.64 21.83 17.15
N LEU A 377 28.57 21.16 17.52
CA LEU A 377 27.92 21.35 18.83
C LEU A 377 28.86 20.92 19.98
N ALA A 378 29.54 19.78 19.85
CA ALA A 378 30.49 19.27 20.85
C ALA A 378 31.72 20.17 21.01
N ALA A 379 32.29 20.66 19.91
CA ALA A 379 33.48 21.54 19.93
C ALA A 379 33.20 22.86 20.64
N ARG A 380 32.01 23.44 20.47
CA ARG A 380 31.63 24.68 21.14
C ARG A 380 31.28 24.51 22.61
N THR A 381 30.72 23.36 22.99
CA THR A 381 30.46 23.03 24.41
C THR A 381 31.75 22.89 25.19
N ALA A 382 32.85 22.45 24.54
CA ALA A 382 34.18 22.39 25.12
C ALA A 382 34.81 23.82 25.27
N GLN A 383 34.56 24.72 24.34
CA GLN A 383 35.04 26.11 24.43
C GLN A 383 34.37 26.95 25.53
N THR A 384 33.05 26.72 25.76
CA THR A 384 32.31 27.45 26.82
C THR A 384 32.73 26.99 28.21
N LYS A 385 33.09 25.70 28.39
CA LYS A 385 33.65 25.19 29.66
C LYS A 385 35.07 25.68 29.96
N GLY A 386 35.86 25.99 28.93
CA GLY A 386 37.23 26.48 29.10
C GLY A 386 37.31 27.97 29.43
N THR A 387 36.25 28.76 29.19
CA THR A 387 36.20 30.19 29.56
C THR A 387 35.74 30.40 30.99
N ASP A 388 34.92 29.51 31.55
CA ASP A 388 34.46 29.59 32.95
C ASP A 388 35.52 29.10 33.98
N GLU A 389 36.55 28.36 33.56
CA GLU A 389 37.65 27.93 34.43
C GLU A 389 38.82 28.96 34.52
N ASN A 390 38.86 29.95 33.63
CA ASN A 390 39.92 30.94 33.63
C ASN A 390 39.53 32.26 34.35
N ASP A 391 38.28 32.38 34.82
CA ASP A 391 37.75 33.53 35.59
C ASP A 391 37.49 33.20 37.08
N ARG A 392 38.11 32.14 37.62
CA ARG A 392 38.12 31.84 39.07
C ARG A 392 39.50 31.90 39.68
#